data_fcb955dcafc8aba1cd95a838fa11ec3f
#
_entry.id   fcb955dcafc8aba1cd95a838fa11ec3f
#
_cell.length_a   1.000
_cell.length_b   1.000
_cell.length_c   1.000
_cell.angle_alpha   90.00
_cell.angle_beta   90.00
_cell.angle_gamma   90.00
#
_symmetry.space_group_name_H-M   'P 1'
#
loop_
_entity.id
_entity.type
_entity.pdbx_description
1 polymer ?
#
loop_
_entity_poly.entity_id
_entity_poly.type
_entity_poly.pdbx_seq_one_letter_code
_entity_poly.pdbx_strand_id
1 'polypeptide(L)'
;MKAPLIASGFVLLGINFAAVYHSDQNLTLAAQTVSAAIGMVCVFLATRKQPQKAAAPAVIQPIAPPPAPPRPEAEIAAFLALLQEHGRLVDFAKEDITSATDQQLGAAARVVHSGCRKVLNDYFEISPLRSETEGNPVTLESGYDAPAHRLLGSVPANPPYAGKLVHPGWITKSIKLPRVTGTTDQRPWPVLAPAEIEIK
;
A
#
# COMPACT_ATOMS: atom_id res chain seq x y z
N MET A 1 29.96 -15.44 -12.56
CA MET A 1 30.56 -16.19 -13.68
C MET A 1 31.94 -16.78 -13.28
N LYS A 2 31.96 -17.79 -12.39
CA LYS A 2 33.22 -18.47 -11.95
C LYS A 2 33.27 -19.98 -12.33
N ALA A 3 32.23 -20.49 -12.99
CA ALA A 3 32.09 -21.90 -13.33
C ALA A 3 33.13 -22.44 -14.37
N PRO A 4 33.54 -21.73 -15.43
CA PRO A 4 34.45 -22.31 -16.43
C PRO A 4 35.91 -22.51 -15.94
N LEU A 5 36.37 -21.73 -14.98
CA LEU A 5 37.74 -21.88 -14.42
C LEU A 5 37.86 -23.12 -13.53
N ILE A 6 36.80 -23.49 -12.81
CA ILE A 6 36.78 -24.69 -11.94
C ILE A 6 36.73 -25.94 -12.80
N ALA A 7 35.96 -25.96 -13.88
CA ALA A 7 35.88 -27.10 -14.81
C ALA A 7 37.22 -27.39 -15.51
N SER A 8 37.96 -26.36 -15.93
CA SER A 8 39.29 -26.54 -16.57
C SER A 8 40.31 -27.10 -15.61
N GLY A 9 40.26 -26.76 -14.32
CA GLY A 9 41.15 -27.30 -13.29
C GLY A 9 40.98 -28.82 -13.09
N PHE A 10 39.75 -29.30 -13.07
CA PHE A 10 39.47 -30.74 -12.93
C PHE A 10 39.88 -31.55 -14.14
N VAL A 11 39.78 -31.04 -15.37
CA VAL A 11 40.23 -31.70 -16.59
C VAL A 11 41.73 -31.82 -16.60
N LEU A 12 42.50 -30.79 -16.23
CA LEU A 12 43.95 -30.82 -16.13
C LEU A 12 44.45 -31.82 -15.08
N LEU A 13 43.76 -31.90 -13.94
CA LEU A 13 44.06 -32.85 -12.86
C LEU A 13 43.85 -34.29 -13.34
N GLY A 14 42.77 -34.56 -14.08
CA GLY A 14 42.44 -35.87 -14.65
C GLY A 14 43.46 -36.35 -15.68
N ILE A 15 43.93 -35.47 -16.57
CA ILE A 15 44.94 -35.83 -17.57
C ILE A 15 46.29 -36.19 -16.93
N ASN A 16 46.74 -35.43 -15.92
CA ASN A 16 47.99 -35.72 -15.21
C ASN A 16 47.90 -37.02 -14.41
N PHE A 17 46.77 -37.30 -13.76
CA PHE A 17 46.55 -38.53 -13.01
C PHE A 17 46.57 -39.76 -13.92
N ALA A 18 45.92 -39.70 -15.07
CA ALA A 18 45.94 -40.80 -16.05
C ALA A 18 47.35 -41.07 -16.62
N ALA A 19 48.14 -40.04 -16.87
CA ALA A 19 49.53 -40.17 -17.38
C ALA A 19 50.45 -40.83 -16.35
N VAL A 20 50.31 -40.51 -15.07
CA VAL A 20 51.13 -41.12 -13.99
C VAL A 20 50.75 -42.58 -13.77
N TYR A 21 49.48 -42.93 -13.93
CA TYR A 21 49.03 -44.31 -13.74
C TYR A 21 49.55 -45.31 -14.78
N HIS A 22 49.79 -44.84 -16.02
CA HIS A 22 50.25 -45.73 -17.10
C HIS A 22 51.79 -45.91 -17.16
N SER A 23 52.56 -45.25 -16.31
CA SER A 23 54.06 -45.42 -16.17
C SER A 23 54.86 -45.31 -17.47
N ASP A 24 54.33 -44.68 -18.52
CA ASP A 24 55.03 -44.43 -19.79
C ASP A 24 55.62 -43.03 -19.76
N GLN A 25 56.94 -42.97 -19.79
CA GLN A 25 57.72 -41.72 -19.73
C GLN A 25 57.40 -40.74 -20.87
N ASN A 26 57.11 -41.24 -22.05
CA ASN A 26 56.74 -40.38 -23.18
C ASN A 26 55.37 -39.80 -23.06
N LEU A 27 54.42 -40.57 -22.48
CA LEU A 27 53.07 -40.13 -22.24
C LEU A 27 52.98 -39.09 -21.08
N THR A 28 53.79 -39.27 -20.03
CA THR A 28 53.88 -38.29 -18.94
C THR A 28 54.48 -36.96 -19.38
N LEU A 29 55.51 -36.97 -20.18
CA LEU A 29 56.08 -35.75 -20.75
C LEU A 29 55.13 -35.02 -21.69
N ALA A 30 54.43 -35.77 -22.54
CA ALA A 30 53.40 -35.17 -23.41
C ALA A 30 52.24 -34.56 -22.62
N ALA A 31 51.76 -35.25 -21.57
CA ALA A 31 50.69 -34.73 -20.71
C ALA A 31 51.09 -33.46 -19.94
N GLN A 32 52.33 -33.40 -19.45
CA GLN A 32 52.85 -32.23 -18.76
C GLN A 32 53.03 -31.02 -19.69
N THR A 33 53.51 -31.23 -20.93
CA THR A 33 53.62 -30.11 -21.88
C THR A 33 52.26 -29.55 -22.30
N VAL A 34 51.28 -30.41 -22.54
CA VAL A 34 49.91 -30.00 -22.86
C VAL A 34 49.27 -29.24 -21.69
N SER A 35 49.46 -29.76 -20.46
CA SER A 35 48.94 -29.10 -19.27
C SER A 35 49.54 -27.71 -19.06
N ALA A 36 50.84 -27.57 -19.26
CA ALA A 36 51.54 -26.29 -19.16
C ALA A 36 51.05 -25.27 -20.21
N ALA A 37 50.88 -25.74 -21.46
CA ALA A 37 50.36 -24.90 -22.54
C ALA A 37 48.93 -24.41 -22.27
N ILE A 38 48.03 -25.30 -21.80
CA ILE A 38 46.65 -24.92 -21.44
C ILE A 38 46.66 -23.96 -20.26
N GLY A 39 47.51 -24.20 -19.26
CA GLY A 39 47.66 -23.31 -18.12
C GLY A 39 48.08 -21.89 -18.52
N MET A 40 49.08 -21.80 -19.43
CA MET A 40 49.57 -20.51 -19.95
C MET A 40 48.50 -19.77 -20.75
N VAL A 41 47.72 -20.47 -21.57
CA VAL A 41 46.58 -19.88 -22.31
C VAL A 41 45.51 -19.39 -21.35
N CYS A 42 45.19 -20.15 -20.32
CA CYS A 42 44.21 -19.74 -19.31
C CYS A 42 44.64 -18.48 -18.54
N VAL A 43 45.94 -18.41 -18.16
CA VAL A 43 46.48 -17.20 -17.50
C VAL A 43 46.49 -16.02 -18.47
N PHE A 44 46.85 -16.21 -19.72
CA PHE A 44 46.83 -15.15 -20.73
C PHE A 44 45.41 -14.62 -21.00
N LEU A 45 44.42 -15.51 -21.05
CA LEU A 45 43.01 -15.11 -21.21
C LEU A 45 42.47 -14.43 -19.94
N ALA A 46 42.92 -14.85 -18.76
CA ALA A 46 42.51 -14.25 -17.49
C ALA A 46 43.13 -12.86 -17.24
N THR A 47 44.38 -12.65 -17.78
CA THR A 47 45.06 -11.36 -17.64
C THR A 47 44.74 -10.37 -18.77
N ARG A 48 44.06 -10.82 -19.84
CA ARG A 48 43.51 -9.88 -20.82
C ARG A 48 42.49 -9.01 -20.05
N LYS A 49 42.86 -7.74 -19.88
CA LYS A 49 41.90 -6.72 -19.43
C LYS A 49 40.67 -6.81 -20.34
N GLN A 50 39.57 -7.34 -19.84
CA GLN A 50 38.33 -7.21 -20.57
C GLN A 50 38.15 -5.70 -20.85
N PRO A 51 37.81 -5.31 -22.08
CA PRO A 51 37.46 -3.92 -22.34
C PRO A 51 36.34 -3.59 -21.33
N GLN A 52 36.71 -2.73 -20.41
CA GLN A 52 35.73 -2.25 -19.41
C GLN A 52 34.62 -1.62 -20.24
N LYS A 53 33.48 -2.33 -20.32
CA LYS A 53 32.30 -1.83 -21.00
C LYS A 53 32.10 -0.46 -20.39
N ALA A 54 32.36 0.59 -21.15
CA ALA A 54 32.17 1.97 -20.70
C ALA A 54 30.83 2.01 -20.01
N ALA A 55 30.83 2.37 -18.73
CA ALA A 55 29.59 2.51 -17.98
C ALA A 55 28.72 3.43 -18.86
N ALA A 56 27.58 2.92 -19.31
CA ALA A 56 26.61 3.75 -19.99
C ALA A 56 26.43 4.99 -19.13
N PRO A 57 26.43 6.20 -19.69
CA PRO A 57 26.25 7.41 -18.92
C PRO A 57 25.04 7.15 -18.02
N ALA A 58 25.22 7.36 -16.72
CA ALA A 58 24.13 7.16 -15.75
C ALA A 58 22.95 7.97 -16.30
N VAL A 59 21.92 7.26 -16.78
CA VAL A 59 20.66 7.89 -17.10
C VAL A 59 20.24 8.52 -15.80
N ILE A 60 20.36 9.85 -15.70
CA ILE A 60 19.82 10.63 -14.60
C ILE A 60 18.33 10.31 -14.66
N GLN A 61 17.89 9.36 -13.87
CA GLN A 61 16.45 9.13 -13.69
C GLN A 61 15.90 10.47 -13.19
N PRO A 62 14.89 11.05 -13.85
CA PRO A 62 14.27 12.25 -13.34
C PRO A 62 13.90 11.97 -11.88
N ILE A 63 14.45 12.75 -10.96
CA ILE A 63 14.07 12.68 -9.55
C ILE A 63 12.55 12.88 -9.58
N ALA A 64 11.80 11.87 -9.15
CA ALA A 64 10.35 11.99 -9.05
C ALA A 64 10.06 13.28 -8.27
N PRO A 65 9.19 14.15 -8.78
CA PRO A 65 8.87 15.39 -8.08
C PRO A 65 8.46 15.04 -6.65
N PRO A 66 8.86 15.84 -5.65
CA PRO A 66 8.48 15.60 -4.28
C PRO A 66 6.96 15.40 -4.20
N PRO A 67 6.45 14.48 -3.36
CA PRO A 67 5.03 14.26 -3.24
C PRO A 67 4.33 15.59 -2.93
N ALA A 68 3.28 15.90 -3.67
CA ALA A 68 2.52 17.13 -3.48
C ALA A 68 2.06 17.21 -2.01
N PRO A 69 2.04 18.39 -1.40
CA PRO A 69 1.59 18.56 -0.03
C PRO A 69 0.17 18.00 0.13
N PRO A 70 -0.16 17.42 1.29
CA PRO A 70 -1.48 16.88 1.55
C PRO A 70 -2.53 17.97 1.35
N ARG A 71 -3.61 17.64 0.64
CA ARG A 71 -4.76 18.53 0.38
C ARG A 71 -5.98 17.97 1.09
N PRO A 72 -6.16 18.26 2.37
CA PRO A 72 -7.27 17.72 3.16
C PRO A 72 -8.63 18.05 2.55
N GLU A 73 -8.78 19.21 1.91
CA GLU A 73 -10.00 19.60 1.22
C GLU A 73 -10.32 18.70 0.03
N ALA A 74 -9.31 18.28 -0.72
CA ALA A 74 -9.49 17.37 -1.85
C ALA A 74 -9.87 15.96 -1.39
N GLU A 75 -9.32 15.49 -0.28
CA GLU A 75 -9.68 14.19 0.31
C GLU A 75 -11.11 14.20 0.87
N ILE A 76 -11.50 15.28 1.54
CA ILE A 76 -12.88 15.48 2.03
C ILE A 76 -13.87 15.53 0.85
N ALA A 77 -13.55 16.28 -0.20
CA ALA A 77 -14.38 16.36 -1.40
C ALA A 77 -14.49 15.00 -2.11
N ALA A 78 -13.40 14.23 -2.20
CA ALA A 78 -13.42 12.89 -2.76
C ALA A 78 -14.30 11.93 -1.95
N PHE A 79 -14.25 12.00 -0.63
CA PHE A 79 -15.14 11.21 0.22
C PHE A 79 -16.61 11.60 0.02
N LEU A 80 -16.92 12.89 -0.05
CA LEU A 80 -18.27 13.37 -0.32
C LEU A 80 -18.76 12.96 -1.73
N ALA A 81 -17.86 12.94 -2.72
CA ALA A 81 -18.15 12.45 -4.06
C ALA A 81 -18.52 10.95 -4.06
N LEU A 82 -17.84 10.12 -3.28
CA LEU A 82 -18.20 8.70 -3.11
C LEU A 82 -19.61 8.53 -2.49
N LEU A 83 -19.94 9.33 -1.48
CA LEU A 83 -21.28 9.30 -0.87
C LEU A 83 -22.35 9.77 -1.86
N GLN A 84 -22.02 10.73 -2.72
CA GLN A 84 -22.93 11.18 -3.79
C GLN A 84 -23.09 10.11 -4.87
N GLU A 85 -21.99 9.52 -5.35
CA GLU A 85 -22.01 8.51 -6.43
C GLU A 85 -22.81 7.28 -6.03
N HIS A 86 -22.56 6.75 -4.84
CA HIS A 86 -23.18 5.50 -4.40
C HIS A 86 -24.51 5.70 -3.66
N GLY A 87 -24.63 6.79 -2.92
CA GLY A 87 -25.78 7.02 -2.03
C GLY A 87 -26.64 8.23 -2.39
N ARG A 88 -26.27 9.03 -3.39
CA ARG A 88 -26.94 10.28 -3.78
C ARG A 88 -27.19 11.20 -2.57
N LEU A 89 -26.24 11.18 -1.63
CA LEU A 89 -26.38 11.88 -0.34
C LEU A 89 -26.56 13.38 -0.53
N VAL A 90 -25.80 13.99 -1.43
CA VAL A 90 -25.84 15.44 -1.67
C VAL A 90 -27.18 15.83 -2.29
N ASP A 91 -27.68 15.05 -3.28
CA ASP A 91 -28.97 15.28 -3.91
C ASP A 91 -30.08 15.22 -2.85
N PHE A 92 -30.12 14.14 -2.07
CA PHE A 92 -31.11 13.95 -1.02
C PHE A 92 -31.08 15.06 0.04
N ALA A 93 -29.90 15.49 0.46
CA ALA A 93 -29.75 16.53 1.48
C ALA A 93 -30.07 17.94 0.95
N LYS A 94 -30.04 18.16 -0.37
CA LYS A 94 -30.33 19.45 -1.02
C LYS A 94 -31.74 19.55 -1.59
N GLU A 95 -32.44 18.41 -1.67
CA GLU A 95 -33.82 18.35 -2.12
C GLU A 95 -34.75 19.01 -1.13
N ASP A 96 -35.77 19.73 -1.65
CA ASP A 96 -36.89 20.23 -0.79
C ASP A 96 -37.90 19.10 -0.56
N ILE A 97 -37.87 18.54 0.62
CA ILE A 97 -38.71 17.42 1.03
C ILE A 97 -40.04 17.84 1.68
N THR A 98 -40.33 19.15 1.78
CA THR A 98 -41.54 19.67 2.50
C THR A 98 -42.86 19.19 1.91
N SER A 99 -42.93 18.91 0.61
CA SER A 99 -44.10 18.37 -0.10
C SER A 99 -44.09 16.85 -0.27
N ALA A 100 -43.00 16.16 0.14
CA ALA A 100 -42.89 14.72 -0.01
C ALA A 100 -43.73 13.97 1.02
N THR A 101 -44.36 12.89 0.60
CA THR A 101 -45.05 11.97 1.52
C THR A 101 -44.04 11.12 2.29
N ASP A 102 -44.43 10.64 3.48
CA ASP A 102 -43.59 9.72 4.28
C ASP A 102 -43.15 8.47 3.49
N GLN A 103 -44.04 7.98 2.61
CA GLN A 103 -43.71 6.83 1.75
C GLN A 103 -42.62 7.15 0.75
N GLN A 104 -42.67 8.29 0.09
CA GLN A 104 -41.64 8.76 -0.84
C GLN A 104 -40.32 9.01 -0.13
N LEU A 105 -40.41 9.71 1.01
CA LEU A 105 -39.24 9.99 1.85
C LEU A 105 -38.59 8.69 2.35
N GLY A 106 -39.39 7.73 2.82
CA GLY A 106 -38.91 6.43 3.26
C GLY A 106 -38.25 5.61 2.16
N ALA A 107 -38.77 5.68 0.90
CA ALA A 107 -38.16 5.02 -0.24
C ALA A 107 -36.80 5.64 -0.58
N ALA A 108 -36.74 6.98 -0.68
CA ALA A 108 -35.50 7.71 -0.96
C ALA A 108 -34.45 7.47 0.14
N ALA A 109 -34.84 7.54 1.42
CA ALA A 109 -33.96 7.30 2.55
C ALA A 109 -33.31 5.89 2.52
N ARG A 110 -34.04 4.85 2.06
CA ARG A 110 -33.48 3.49 1.92
C ARG A 110 -32.38 3.43 0.86
N VAL A 111 -32.55 4.15 -0.26
CA VAL A 111 -31.53 4.23 -1.31
C VAL A 111 -30.27 4.91 -0.78
N VAL A 112 -30.41 6.07 -0.16
CA VAL A 112 -29.31 6.81 0.44
C VAL A 112 -28.59 5.97 1.50
N HIS A 113 -29.35 5.35 2.42
CA HIS A 113 -28.80 4.49 3.46
C HIS A 113 -27.99 3.33 2.88
N SER A 114 -28.53 2.64 1.87
CA SER A 114 -27.85 1.52 1.22
C SER A 114 -26.53 1.93 0.59
N GLY A 115 -26.51 3.04 -0.16
CA GLY A 115 -25.32 3.55 -0.80
C GLY A 115 -24.29 4.08 0.16
N CYS A 116 -24.69 4.88 1.15
CA CYS A 116 -23.79 5.37 2.19
C CYS A 116 -23.20 4.22 3.02
N ARG A 117 -24.03 3.21 3.38
CA ARG A 117 -23.56 2.02 4.08
C ARG A 117 -22.51 1.25 3.27
N LYS A 118 -22.71 1.13 1.96
CA LYS A 118 -21.72 0.52 1.06
C LYS A 118 -20.39 1.26 1.16
N VAL A 119 -20.38 2.58 1.00
CA VAL A 119 -19.15 3.40 1.08
C VAL A 119 -18.46 3.23 2.43
N LEU A 120 -19.21 3.28 3.54
CA LEU A 120 -18.63 3.09 4.87
C LEU A 120 -17.98 1.70 5.03
N ASN A 121 -18.63 0.64 4.54
CA ASN A 121 -18.09 -0.71 4.64
C ASN A 121 -16.88 -0.95 3.72
N ASP A 122 -16.86 -0.34 2.53
CA ASP A 122 -15.77 -0.54 1.57
C ASP A 122 -14.49 0.20 1.98
N TYR A 123 -14.63 1.37 2.60
CA TYR A 123 -13.51 2.26 2.85
C TYR A 123 -13.11 2.40 4.32
N PHE A 124 -13.93 1.95 5.26
CA PHE A 124 -13.68 2.10 6.69
C PHE A 124 -13.89 0.78 7.45
N GLU A 125 -13.07 0.55 8.45
CA GLU A 125 -13.29 -0.52 9.43
C GLU A 125 -13.89 0.08 10.70
N ILE A 126 -15.21 0.30 10.68
CA ILE A 126 -15.96 0.92 11.78
C ILE A 126 -16.44 -0.16 12.76
N SER A 127 -16.22 0.09 14.04
CA SER A 127 -16.72 -0.76 15.13
C SER A 127 -17.21 0.10 16.30
N PRO A 128 -18.06 -0.43 17.18
CA PRO A 128 -18.38 0.25 18.44
C PRO A 128 -17.11 0.51 19.25
N LEU A 129 -17.00 1.70 19.84
CA LEU A 129 -15.90 2.05 20.76
C LEU A 129 -16.02 1.25 22.06
N ARG A 130 -17.23 1.08 22.56
CA ARG A 130 -17.52 0.30 23.76
C ARG A 130 -18.31 -0.96 23.39
N SER A 131 -18.00 -2.06 24.09
CA SER A 131 -18.63 -3.37 23.86
C SER A 131 -19.91 -3.58 24.66
N GLU A 132 -20.16 -2.74 25.66
CA GLU A 132 -21.34 -2.84 26.49
C GLU A 132 -22.60 -2.38 25.74
N THR A 133 -23.72 -2.97 26.07
CA THR A 133 -25.02 -2.59 25.51
C THR A 133 -25.50 -1.29 26.13
N GLU A 134 -26.21 -0.48 25.34
CA GLU A 134 -26.91 0.75 25.83
C GLU A 134 -27.81 0.43 27.03
N GLY A 135 -27.82 1.33 28.00
CA GLY A 135 -28.51 1.15 29.27
C GLY A 135 -27.72 0.44 30.36
N ASN A 136 -26.65 -0.26 30.01
CA ASN A 136 -25.84 -0.95 31.01
C ASN A 136 -25.01 0.03 31.85
N PRO A 137 -24.74 -0.33 33.14
CA PRO A 137 -23.88 0.47 34.00
C PRO A 137 -22.43 0.44 33.49
N VAL A 138 -21.78 1.59 33.51
CA VAL A 138 -20.38 1.78 33.14
C VAL A 138 -19.70 2.65 34.18
N THR A 139 -18.47 2.30 34.55
CA THR A 139 -17.61 3.11 35.39
C THR A 139 -16.35 3.51 34.65
N LEU A 140 -16.00 4.77 34.70
CA LEU A 140 -14.76 5.31 34.15
C LEU A 140 -13.85 5.69 35.30
N GLU A 141 -12.73 4.97 35.39
CA GLU A 141 -11.72 5.17 36.41
C GLU A 141 -10.82 6.37 36.08
N SER A 142 -10.00 6.76 37.04
CA SER A 142 -8.97 7.79 36.83
C SER A 142 -8.04 7.41 35.67
N GLY A 143 -7.80 8.36 34.76
CA GLY A 143 -6.98 8.11 33.57
C GLY A 143 -7.71 7.56 32.36
N TYR A 144 -9.04 7.50 32.39
CA TYR A 144 -9.82 7.16 31.19
C TYR A 144 -9.52 8.10 30.01
N ASP A 145 -9.70 7.63 28.80
CA ASP A 145 -9.52 8.43 27.57
C ASP A 145 -10.66 9.46 27.44
N ALA A 146 -10.43 10.66 27.98
CA ALA A 146 -11.44 11.73 27.98
C ALA A 146 -11.88 12.19 26.58
N PRO A 147 -11.02 12.31 25.57
CA PRO A 147 -11.43 12.60 24.19
C PRO A 147 -12.41 11.59 23.59
N ALA A 148 -12.31 10.32 24.02
CA ALA A 148 -13.17 9.25 23.50
C ALA A 148 -14.52 9.14 24.25
N HIS A 149 -14.70 9.83 25.35
CA HIS A 149 -15.87 9.70 26.22
C HIS A 149 -16.50 11.06 26.54
N ARG A 150 -17.77 11.22 26.27
CA ARG A 150 -18.57 12.40 26.68
C ARG A 150 -19.39 12.08 27.89
N LEU A 151 -19.14 12.73 29.00
CA LEU A 151 -19.95 12.63 30.21
C LEU A 151 -21.18 13.54 30.08
N LEU A 152 -22.34 13.02 30.47
CA LEU A 152 -23.64 13.72 30.40
C LEU A 152 -24.25 13.79 31.81
N GLY A 153 -25.00 14.86 32.08
CA GLY A 153 -25.70 15.08 33.35
C GLY A 153 -24.82 15.74 34.41
N SER A 154 -25.11 15.45 35.67
CA SER A 154 -24.35 16.01 36.81
C SER A 154 -23.06 15.22 37.03
N VAL A 155 -21.96 15.75 36.54
CA VAL A 155 -20.65 15.10 36.58
C VAL A 155 -19.93 15.48 37.89
N PRO A 156 -19.53 14.52 38.74
CA PRO A 156 -18.70 14.79 39.91
C PRO A 156 -17.38 15.46 39.56
N ALA A 157 -16.78 16.17 40.52
CA ALA A 157 -15.49 16.84 40.28
C ALA A 157 -14.34 15.88 40.03
N ASN A 158 -14.38 14.66 40.55
CA ASN A 158 -13.33 13.67 40.46
C ASN A 158 -13.88 12.28 40.09
N PRO A 159 -13.10 11.45 39.39
CA PRO A 159 -13.42 10.06 39.14
C PRO A 159 -13.42 9.23 40.45
N PRO A 160 -14.04 8.04 40.48
CA PRO A 160 -14.63 7.35 39.33
C PRO A 160 -15.96 7.95 38.91
N TYR A 161 -16.24 7.93 37.60
CA TYR A 161 -17.53 8.36 37.04
C TYR A 161 -18.42 7.16 36.76
N ALA A 162 -19.42 6.93 37.59
CA ALA A 162 -20.36 5.85 37.41
C ALA A 162 -21.65 6.35 36.74
N GLY A 163 -22.12 5.65 35.73
CA GLY A 163 -23.30 6.01 34.98
C GLY A 163 -23.87 4.88 34.16
N LYS A 164 -24.76 5.18 33.24
CA LYS A 164 -25.30 4.24 32.25
C LYS A 164 -24.79 4.64 30.86
N LEU A 165 -24.43 3.63 30.06
CA LEU A 165 -24.06 3.85 28.66
C LEU A 165 -25.31 4.33 27.87
N VAL A 166 -25.25 5.53 27.33
CA VAL A 166 -26.29 6.07 26.46
C VAL A 166 -26.06 5.69 25.00
N HIS A 167 -24.82 5.69 24.57
CA HIS A 167 -24.42 5.33 23.22
C HIS A 167 -22.99 4.77 23.25
N PRO A 168 -22.73 3.62 22.57
CA PRO A 168 -21.41 2.96 22.64
C PRO A 168 -20.28 3.69 21.92
N GLY A 169 -20.61 4.74 21.16
CA GLY A 169 -19.63 5.44 20.31
C GLY A 169 -19.18 4.60 19.12
N TRP A 170 -18.44 5.23 18.21
CA TRP A 170 -17.87 4.59 17.04
C TRP A 170 -16.39 4.90 16.93
N ILE A 171 -15.62 3.90 16.52
CA ILE A 171 -14.20 4.04 16.20
C ILE A 171 -13.93 3.42 14.84
N THR A 172 -13.04 4.04 14.05
CA THR A 172 -12.51 3.40 12.85
C THR A 172 -11.08 2.94 13.08
N LYS A 173 -10.81 1.68 12.78
CA LYS A 173 -9.47 1.07 12.89
C LYS A 173 -8.66 1.23 11.62
N SER A 174 -9.32 1.46 10.49
CA SER A 174 -8.69 1.59 9.18
C SER A 174 -9.50 2.52 8.29
N ILE A 175 -8.80 3.32 7.48
CA ILE A 175 -9.37 4.18 6.46
C ILE A 175 -8.63 3.89 5.15
N LYS A 176 -9.35 3.44 4.12
CA LYS A 176 -8.82 3.02 2.82
C LYS A 176 -9.30 3.91 1.68
N LEU A 177 -9.53 5.18 1.94
CA LEU A 177 -9.98 6.12 0.92
C LEU A 177 -8.97 6.20 -0.24
N PRO A 178 -9.45 6.31 -1.49
CA PRO A 178 -8.59 6.59 -2.63
C PRO A 178 -7.81 7.88 -2.39
N ARG A 179 -6.49 7.84 -2.59
CA ARG A 179 -5.68 9.06 -2.51
C ARG A 179 -5.96 9.92 -3.73
N VAL A 180 -6.21 11.19 -3.51
CA VAL A 180 -6.29 12.18 -4.58
C VAL A 180 -4.86 12.49 -5.03
N THR A 181 -4.41 11.78 -6.08
CA THR A 181 -3.12 12.04 -6.72
C THR A 181 -3.34 12.87 -7.96
N GLY A 182 -2.71 14.03 -8.02
CA GLY A 182 -2.67 14.86 -9.22
C GLY A 182 -3.08 16.30 -8.98
N THR A 183 -2.36 17.16 -9.67
CA THR A 183 -2.53 18.62 -9.65
C THR A 183 -3.22 19.14 -10.90
N THR A 184 -3.79 18.25 -11.72
CA THR A 184 -4.21 18.58 -13.09
C THR A 184 -5.50 19.37 -13.15
N ASP A 185 -6.28 19.38 -12.09
CA ASP A 185 -7.50 20.18 -12.03
C ASP A 185 -7.18 21.61 -11.57
N GLN A 186 -7.10 22.50 -12.51
CA GLN A 186 -6.86 23.93 -12.26
C GLN A 186 -8.11 24.67 -11.74
N ARG A 187 -9.23 23.96 -11.57
CA ARG A 187 -10.45 24.56 -11.01
C ARG A 187 -10.24 24.93 -9.54
N PRO A 188 -10.74 26.07 -9.11
CA PRO A 188 -10.62 26.49 -7.71
C PRO A 188 -11.43 25.60 -6.75
N TRP A 189 -12.46 24.91 -7.26
CA TRP A 189 -13.38 24.08 -6.47
C TRP A 189 -13.48 22.66 -7.05
N PRO A 190 -13.44 21.60 -6.21
CA PRO A 190 -13.62 20.23 -6.67
C PRO A 190 -15.07 20.00 -7.13
N VAL A 191 -15.24 19.19 -8.18
CA VAL A 191 -16.54 18.71 -8.63
C VAL A 191 -16.89 17.43 -7.87
N LEU A 192 -18.02 17.41 -7.19
CA LEU A 192 -18.52 16.24 -6.44
C LEU A 192 -19.24 15.25 -7.35
N ALA A 193 -19.99 15.75 -8.32
CA ALA A 193 -20.61 14.96 -9.38
C ALA A 193 -20.64 15.80 -10.66
N PRO A 194 -20.34 15.21 -11.83
CA PRO A 194 -20.43 15.93 -13.09
C PRO A 194 -21.89 16.26 -13.43
N ALA A 195 -22.10 17.37 -14.14
CA ALA A 195 -23.39 17.65 -14.74
C ALA A 195 -23.64 16.66 -15.91
N GLU A 196 -24.80 16.07 -15.96
CA GLU A 196 -25.22 15.17 -17.03
C GLU A 196 -26.01 15.98 -18.08
N ILE A 197 -25.62 15.86 -19.35
CA ILE A 197 -26.24 16.61 -20.45
C ILE A 197 -26.62 15.62 -21.55
N GLU A 198 -27.89 15.50 -21.83
CA GLU A 198 -28.40 14.72 -22.95
C GLU A 198 -28.28 15.52 -24.24
N ILE A 199 -27.56 14.97 -25.21
CA ILE A 199 -27.39 15.57 -26.54
C ILE A 199 -28.39 14.88 -27.50
N LYS A 200 -29.21 15.67 -28.17
CA LYS A 200 -30.21 15.22 -29.16
C LYS A 200 -29.64 15.27 -30.56
#